data_4237e6806aba51cba9376d0e6a2db83a
#
_entry.id   4237e6806aba51cba9376d0e6a2db83a
#
_cell.length_a   1.000
_cell.length_b   1.000
_cell.length_c   1.000
_cell.angle_alpha   90.00
_cell.angle_beta   90.00
_cell.angle_gamma   90.00
#
_symmetry.space_group_name_H-M   'P 1'
#
loop_
_entity.id
_entity.type
_entity.pdbx_description
1 polymer ?
#
loop_
_entity_poly.entity_id
_entity_poly.type
_entity_poly.pdbx_seq_one_letter_code
_entity_poly.pdbx_strand_id
1 'polypeptide(L)'
;MEMKPDRAGGTPPASRTSFGYDRLPEGRRPPYSEDAEQAILGAALVDKEAVGLARERITHDDFYRLEHQLIFRAMCTLYERDQAVDPITIADMLEKSAENFLDKAQLKALQGRSLLDLVGGMDFLIDLAGMMGTAANVTHHAGIVREKSILRKLISVSGAIASEAYEGADEAAAILDSAQARIYDVSNETRSGGFEAVEEIVPGTFKSIEEAFQSGDDVTGLRTGFKEMDRRTGGLQKGDLIILAARPSMGKTSLALNLAYNVAVHEKIPVGVFSLEMSREQLVMRMLGSSGSFNLHNLRRGKLRNDDWPRLTQACDQLSRAPIYIDDNSGISVLEMKAKARRLKQQHGLGLIVIDYLQLMSGGGRVENRQQEISQISRNLKGLAKDLGVPVLALSQLSRGVEARGD
;
A
#
# COMPACT_ATOMS: atom_id res chain seq x y z
N MET A 1 39.27 -14.63 60.43
CA MET A 1 39.95 -13.79 59.41
C MET A 1 39.32 -14.08 58.11
N GLU A 2 38.13 -13.43 57.87
CA GLU A 2 37.31 -13.65 56.75
C GLU A 2 37.39 -12.43 55.80
N MET A 3 37.83 -12.65 54.60
CA MET A 3 37.86 -11.62 53.53
C MET A 3 36.57 -11.67 52.77
N LYS A 4 35.79 -10.60 52.83
CA LYS A 4 34.70 -10.28 51.88
C LYS A 4 35.28 -9.81 50.54
N PRO A 5 34.70 -10.15 49.41
CA PRO A 5 34.89 -9.38 48.19
C PRO A 5 33.66 -8.45 47.94
N ASP A 6 33.93 -7.17 48.03
CA ASP A 6 33.11 -6.10 47.43
C ASP A 6 33.25 -6.15 45.91
N ARG A 7 32.12 -6.25 45.21
CA ARG A 7 31.97 -5.75 43.85
C ARG A 7 30.56 -5.25 43.68
N ALA A 8 30.37 -3.98 43.95
CA ALA A 8 29.24 -3.20 43.49
C ALA A 8 29.30 -3.06 41.96
N GLY A 9 28.47 -3.82 41.27
CA GLY A 9 28.16 -3.57 39.88
C GLY A 9 27.11 -2.45 39.80
N GLY A 10 27.58 -1.22 39.58
CA GLY A 10 26.70 -0.09 39.30
C GLY A 10 26.02 -0.28 37.95
N THR A 11 24.69 -0.44 37.97
CA THR A 11 23.85 -0.34 36.80
C THR A 11 23.95 1.11 36.26
N PRO A 12 24.29 1.31 34.98
CA PRO A 12 24.25 2.67 34.41
C PRO A 12 22.82 3.23 34.44
N PRO A 13 22.65 4.54 34.69
CA PRO A 13 21.34 5.15 34.75
C PRO A 13 20.66 5.03 33.36
N ALA A 14 19.45 4.50 33.35
CA ALA A 14 18.59 4.46 32.19
C ALA A 14 18.39 5.90 31.70
N SER A 15 18.94 6.23 30.55
CA SER A 15 18.65 7.49 29.83
C SER A 15 17.19 7.46 29.38
N ARG A 16 16.34 8.21 30.07
CA ARG A 16 14.94 8.46 29.73
C ARG A 16 14.90 9.52 28.64
N THR A 17 14.90 9.11 27.38
CA THR A 17 14.38 9.93 26.27
C THR A 17 14.01 9.01 25.11
N SER A 18 12.90 8.27 25.24
CA SER A 18 12.23 7.64 24.11
C SER A 18 10.96 8.43 23.79
N PHE A 19 11.01 9.25 22.77
CA PHE A 19 9.82 9.93 22.25
C PHE A 19 8.85 8.88 21.69
N GLY A 20 7.64 8.77 22.28
CA GLY A 20 6.50 8.13 21.65
C GLY A 20 6.15 6.71 22.09
N TYR A 21 6.88 6.06 23.01
CA TYR A 21 6.60 4.67 23.44
C TYR A 21 6.05 4.53 24.86
N ASP A 22 5.47 5.59 25.43
CA ASP A 22 5.01 5.63 26.83
C ASP A 22 3.83 4.70 27.19
N ARG A 23 3.30 3.91 26.24
CA ARG A 23 2.13 3.05 26.44
C ARG A 23 2.39 1.57 26.15
N LEU A 24 3.58 1.08 26.35
CA LEU A 24 3.86 -0.36 26.27
C LEU A 24 3.43 -1.09 27.54
N PRO A 25 2.98 -2.37 27.46
CA PRO A 25 2.71 -3.20 28.62
C PRO A 25 3.95 -3.24 29.52
N GLU A 26 3.77 -3.01 30.83
CA GLU A 26 4.85 -2.95 31.80
C GLU A 26 5.83 -4.12 31.67
N GLY A 27 7.12 -3.80 31.50
CA GLY A 27 8.23 -4.75 31.48
C GLY A 27 8.71 -5.25 30.12
N ARG A 28 8.13 -4.85 28.98
CA ARG A 28 8.63 -5.23 27.64
C ARG A 28 9.39 -4.08 26.97
N ARG A 29 10.61 -4.38 26.50
CA ARG A 29 11.37 -3.42 25.68
C ARG A 29 10.92 -3.50 24.22
N PRO A 30 10.83 -2.36 23.51
CA PRO A 30 10.59 -2.36 22.07
C PRO A 30 11.67 -3.17 21.33
N PRO A 31 11.33 -3.85 20.22
CA PRO A 31 12.34 -4.57 19.44
C PRO A 31 13.33 -3.61 18.77
N TYR A 32 14.65 -3.84 18.99
CA TYR A 32 15.76 -3.11 18.38
C TYR A 32 16.99 -4.03 18.27
N SER A 33 17.96 -3.61 17.49
CA SER A 33 19.28 -4.27 17.40
C SER A 33 20.35 -3.19 17.42
N GLU A 34 20.93 -2.97 18.60
CA GLU A 34 21.98 -1.95 18.81
C GLU A 34 23.20 -2.23 17.95
N ASP A 35 23.63 -3.49 17.90
CA ASP A 35 24.78 -3.92 17.10
C ASP A 35 24.58 -3.62 15.60
N ALA A 36 23.37 -3.84 15.07
CA ALA A 36 23.07 -3.56 13.66
C ALA A 36 23.02 -2.04 13.39
N GLU A 37 22.47 -1.25 14.32
CA GLU A 37 22.45 0.22 14.20
C GLU A 37 23.87 0.78 14.22
N GLN A 38 24.69 0.38 15.16
CA GLN A 38 26.09 0.82 15.29
C GLN A 38 26.95 0.34 14.11
N ALA A 39 26.73 -0.87 13.60
CA ALA A 39 27.45 -1.38 12.43
C ALA A 39 27.18 -0.56 11.17
N ILE A 40 25.94 -0.08 10.98
CA ILE A 40 25.60 0.82 9.86
C ILE A 40 26.30 2.16 10.02
N LEU A 41 26.22 2.77 11.21
CA LEU A 41 26.82 4.07 11.48
C LEU A 41 28.35 4.00 11.38
N GLY A 42 28.96 2.97 11.92
CA GLY A 42 30.41 2.75 11.86
C GLY A 42 30.88 2.56 10.41
N ALA A 43 30.20 1.74 9.62
CA ALA A 43 30.52 1.56 8.20
C ALA A 43 30.38 2.88 7.40
N ALA A 44 29.34 3.68 7.69
CA ALA A 44 29.09 4.96 7.04
C ALA A 44 30.14 6.04 7.40
N LEU A 45 30.78 5.96 8.57
CA LEU A 45 31.89 6.83 8.97
C LEU A 45 33.23 6.49 8.28
N VAL A 46 33.36 5.25 7.82
CA VAL A 46 34.56 4.76 7.12
C VAL A 46 34.41 4.88 5.61
N ASP A 47 33.22 4.61 5.09
CA ASP A 47 32.92 4.62 3.67
C ASP A 47 31.62 5.37 3.40
N LYS A 48 31.72 6.52 2.69
CA LYS A 48 30.58 7.35 2.30
C LYS A 48 29.51 6.58 1.50
N GLU A 49 29.91 5.60 0.69
CA GLU A 49 28.97 4.80 -0.12
C GLU A 49 28.03 3.96 0.76
N ALA A 50 28.46 3.59 1.97
CA ALA A 50 27.63 2.92 2.96
C ALA A 50 26.38 3.72 3.35
N VAL A 51 26.43 5.06 3.35
CA VAL A 51 25.27 5.93 3.55
C VAL A 51 24.26 5.74 2.44
N GLY A 52 24.71 5.72 1.18
CA GLY A 52 23.86 5.48 0.02
C GLY A 52 23.13 4.14 0.09
N LEU A 53 23.87 3.06 0.34
CA LEU A 53 23.33 1.70 0.50
C LEU A 53 22.32 1.57 1.65
N ALA A 54 22.58 2.24 2.79
CA ALA A 54 21.65 2.24 3.91
C ALA A 54 20.35 2.98 3.58
N ARG A 55 20.44 4.16 2.93
CA ARG A 55 19.30 5.01 2.56
C ARG A 55 18.32 4.33 1.60
N GLU A 56 18.75 3.38 0.82
CA GLU A 56 17.86 2.60 -0.05
C GLU A 56 16.83 1.77 0.74
N ARG A 57 17.13 1.45 2.00
CA ARG A 57 16.31 0.54 2.81
C ARG A 57 15.73 1.15 4.07
N ILE A 58 16.45 2.11 4.66
CA ILE A 58 16.08 2.71 5.95
C ILE A 58 16.16 4.24 5.91
N THR A 59 15.40 4.85 6.80
CA THR A 59 15.46 6.27 7.13
C THR A 59 16.02 6.45 8.55
N HIS A 60 16.31 7.70 8.94
CA HIS A 60 16.74 8.00 10.30
C HIS A 60 15.71 7.59 11.34
N ASP A 61 14.42 7.63 11.05
CA ASP A 61 13.32 7.22 11.95
C ASP A 61 13.28 5.70 12.21
N ASP A 62 13.99 4.92 11.40
CA ASP A 62 14.04 3.47 11.58
C ASP A 62 15.03 3.05 12.68
N PHE A 63 15.90 3.94 13.12
CA PHE A 63 16.78 3.69 14.28
C PHE A 63 15.98 3.79 15.58
N TYR A 64 16.36 3.00 16.58
CA TYR A 64 15.69 3.01 17.88
C TYR A 64 16.22 4.11 18.80
N ARG A 65 17.55 4.29 18.85
CA ARG A 65 18.19 5.30 19.68
C ARG A 65 18.15 6.67 19.01
N LEU A 66 17.75 7.68 19.79
CA LEU A 66 17.72 9.07 19.30
C LEU A 66 19.10 9.53 18.83
N GLU A 67 20.15 9.13 19.56
CA GLU A 67 21.53 9.42 19.22
C GLU A 67 21.87 8.91 17.80
N HIS A 68 21.50 7.66 17.51
CA HIS A 68 21.71 7.05 16.19
C HIS A 68 20.86 7.71 15.09
N GLN A 69 19.61 8.09 15.40
CA GLN A 69 18.75 8.85 14.47
C GLN A 69 19.39 10.16 14.04
N LEU A 70 19.92 10.93 15.03
CA LEU A 70 20.55 12.23 14.78
C LEU A 70 21.84 12.08 13.96
N ILE A 71 22.69 11.11 14.32
CA ILE A 71 23.93 10.83 13.59
C ILE A 71 23.61 10.43 12.14
N PHE A 72 22.69 9.48 11.92
CA PHE A 72 22.36 9.05 10.57
C PHE A 72 21.72 10.17 9.74
N ARG A 73 20.89 11.03 10.35
CA ARG A 73 20.31 12.21 9.68
C ARG A 73 21.39 13.21 9.27
N ALA A 74 22.41 13.42 10.12
CA ALA A 74 23.55 14.25 9.78
C ALA A 74 24.37 13.64 8.64
N MET A 75 24.63 12.33 8.65
CA MET A 75 25.29 11.60 7.56
C MET A 75 24.54 11.75 6.23
N CYS A 76 23.22 11.57 6.24
CA CYS A 76 22.37 11.74 5.05
C CYS A 76 22.47 13.16 4.50
N THR A 77 22.47 14.18 5.38
CA THR A 77 22.57 15.59 4.96
C THR A 77 23.93 15.92 4.36
N LEU A 78 25.02 15.40 4.91
CA LEU A 78 26.37 15.54 4.36
C LEU A 78 26.51 14.82 3.01
N TYR A 79 25.96 13.61 2.92
CA TYR A 79 25.95 12.82 1.69
C TYR A 79 25.23 13.55 0.55
N GLU A 80 24.04 14.14 0.81
CA GLU A 80 23.27 14.93 -0.15
C GLU A 80 23.99 16.19 -0.65
N ARG A 81 24.84 16.76 0.19
CA ARG A 81 25.66 17.93 -0.14
C ARG A 81 26.99 17.56 -0.77
N ASP A 82 27.21 16.30 -1.05
CA ASP A 82 28.47 15.74 -1.54
C ASP A 82 29.69 16.08 -0.68
N GLN A 83 29.48 16.23 0.64
CA GLN A 83 30.51 16.50 1.65
C GLN A 83 31.09 15.20 2.22
N ALA A 84 32.27 15.29 2.81
CA ALA A 84 32.87 14.16 3.54
C ALA A 84 31.98 13.75 4.72
N VAL A 85 31.87 12.45 4.95
CA VAL A 85 31.14 11.87 6.08
C VAL A 85 32.17 11.23 7.01
N ASP A 86 32.62 11.98 8.00
CA ASP A 86 33.59 11.56 8.99
C ASP A 86 33.22 12.13 10.39
N PRO A 87 33.84 11.65 11.49
CA PRO A 87 33.52 12.12 12.84
C PRO A 87 33.60 13.63 13.02
N ILE A 88 34.55 14.30 12.32
CA ILE A 88 34.79 15.75 12.48
C ILE A 88 33.66 16.54 11.79
N THR A 89 33.31 16.17 10.58
CA THR A 89 32.24 16.85 9.81
C THR A 89 30.85 16.65 10.42
N ILE A 90 30.58 15.46 10.99
CA ILE A 90 29.34 15.19 11.72
C ILE A 90 29.29 16.01 13.00
N ALA A 91 30.40 16.07 13.78
CA ALA A 91 30.43 16.85 15.00
C ALA A 91 30.17 18.34 14.74
N ASP A 92 30.86 18.93 13.73
CA ASP A 92 30.67 20.33 13.30
C ASP A 92 29.20 20.61 12.87
N MET A 93 28.57 19.67 12.16
CA MET A 93 27.17 19.79 11.75
C MET A 93 26.22 19.74 12.94
N LEU A 94 26.42 18.82 13.89
CA LEU A 94 25.58 18.69 15.06
C LEU A 94 25.73 19.88 16.02
N GLU A 95 26.90 20.51 16.09
CA GLU A 95 27.11 21.72 16.87
C GLU A 95 26.42 22.94 16.29
N LYS A 96 26.49 23.13 14.95
CA LYS A 96 26.05 24.36 14.27
C LYS A 96 24.60 24.37 13.81
N SER A 97 23.96 23.23 13.69
CA SER A 97 22.69 23.09 12.96
C SER A 97 21.56 22.45 13.77
N ALA A 98 21.54 22.62 15.08
CA ALA A 98 20.52 22.03 15.95
C ALA A 98 19.08 22.31 15.50
N GLU A 99 18.83 23.50 14.96
CA GLU A 99 17.51 23.93 14.45
C GLU A 99 17.02 23.13 13.23
N ASN A 100 17.93 22.49 12.50
CA ASN A 100 17.60 21.67 11.34
C ASN A 100 17.21 20.23 11.71
N PHE A 101 17.52 19.80 12.93
CA PHE A 101 17.36 18.43 13.39
C PHE A 101 16.22 18.25 14.39
N LEU A 102 15.89 19.27 15.16
CA LEU A 102 14.91 19.23 16.23
C LEU A 102 13.85 20.31 16.04
N ASP A 103 12.63 20.02 16.47
CA ASP A 103 11.57 21.01 16.57
C ASP A 103 11.76 21.98 17.73
N LYS A 104 10.96 23.08 17.77
CA LYS A 104 11.07 24.10 18.82
C LYS A 104 10.88 23.56 20.24
N ALA A 105 10.07 22.52 20.41
CA ALA A 105 9.80 21.92 21.72
C ALA A 105 10.99 21.05 22.15
N GLN A 106 11.56 20.29 21.23
CA GLN A 106 12.76 19.45 21.43
C GLN A 106 13.99 20.31 21.71
N LEU A 107 14.20 21.41 20.97
CA LEU A 107 15.26 22.38 21.22
C LEU A 107 15.16 22.99 22.63
N LYS A 108 13.95 23.31 23.08
CA LYS A 108 13.74 23.81 24.43
C LYS A 108 14.03 22.77 25.51
N ALA A 109 13.80 21.49 25.22
CA ALA A 109 14.09 20.39 26.11
C ALA A 109 15.60 20.11 26.26
N LEU A 110 16.45 20.57 25.33
CA LEU A 110 17.90 20.44 25.40
C LEU A 110 18.56 21.23 26.54
N GLN A 111 17.83 22.20 27.12
CA GLN A 111 18.33 23.02 28.26
C GLN A 111 19.75 23.60 28.06
N GLY A 112 20.09 23.97 26.80
CA GLY A 112 21.39 24.53 26.46
C GLY A 112 22.52 23.53 26.19
N ARG A 113 22.25 22.22 26.16
CA ARG A 113 23.20 21.22 25.67
C ARG A 113 23.30 21.26 24.18
N SER A 114 24.47 20.97 23.60
CA SER A 114 24.65 20.80 22.18
C SER A 114 24.06 19.46 21.70
N LEU A 115 23.71 19.33 20.38
CA LEU A 115 23.36 18.02 19.84
C LEU A 115 24.54 17.05 19.88
N LEU A 116 25.75 17.55 19.76
CA LEU A 116 26.96 16.74 19.89
C LEU A 116 27.05 16.10 21.28
N ASP A 117 26.76 16.87 22.34
CA ASP A 117 26.74 16.30 23.71
C ASP A 117 25.63 15.25 23.86
N LEU A 118 24.49 15.46 23.22
CA LEU A 118 23.37 14.51 23.27
C LEU A 118 23.69 13.17 22.61
N VAL A 119 24.45 13.17 21.53
CA VAL A 119 24.82 11.94 20.81
C VAL A 119 26.04 11.23 21.47
N GLY A 120 26.63 11.77 22.55
CA GLY A 120 27.73 11.16 23.26
C GLY A 120 29.12 11.77 22.97
N GLY A 121 29.15 12.91 22.29
CA GLY A 121 30.37 13.66 21.98
C GLY A 121 31.21 13.05 20.85
N MET A 122 32.40 13.64 20.67
CA MET A 122 33.37 13.19 19.68
C MET A 122 33.88 11.77 19.97
N ASP A 123 34.04 11.40 21.24
CA ASP A 123 34.54 10.09 21.64
C ASP A 123 33.62 8.97 21.13
N PHE A 124 32.27 9.14 21.22
CA PHE A 124 31.33 8.18 20.73
C PHE A 124 31.40 8.03 19.19
N LEU A 125 31.58 9.14 18.45
CA LEU A 125 31.74 9.11 17.00
C LEU A 125 33.02 8.37 16.57
N ILE A 126 34.12 8.54 17.34
CA ILE A 126 35.38 7.84 17.12
C ILE A 126 35.21 6.34 17.41
N ASP A 127 34.56 6.00 18.52
CA ASP A 127 34.28 4.61 18.88
C ASP A 127 33.45 3.91 17.81
N LEU A 128 32.39 4.58 17.26
CA LEU A 128 31.60 4.06 16.16
C LEU A 128 32.46 3.83 14.90
N ALA A 129 33.34 4.77 14.56
CA ALA A 129 34.23 4.61 13.40
C ALA A 129 35.25 3.47 13.59
N GLY A 130 35.61 3.17 14.84
CA GLY A 130 36.48 2.04 15.22
C GLY A 130 35.79 0.68 15.19
N MET A 131 34.46 0.63 15.18
CA MET A 131 33.71 -0.61 15.03
C MET A 131 33.85 -1.12 13.59
N MET A 132 34.41 -2.33 13.40
CA MET A 132 34.68 -2.92 12.09
C MET A 132 33.35 -3.21 11.32
N GLY A 133 32.76 -2.20 10.71
CA GLY A 133 31.68 -2.31 9.73
C GLY A 133 32.27 -2.31 8.31
N THR A 134 32.05 -3.35 7.53
CA THR A 134 32.35 -3.31 6.10
C THR A 134 31.09 -2.85 5.33
N ALA A 135 31.25 -1.99 4.33
CA ALA A 135 30.16 -1.55 3.45
C ALA A 135 29.38 -2.73 2.84
N ALA A 136 30.05 -3.87 2.62
CA ALA A 136 29.45 -5.10 2.11
C ALA A 136 28.26 -5.64 2.94
N ASN A 137 28.25 -5.40 4.25
CA ASN A 137 27.22 -5.92 5.15
C ASN A 137 26.14 -4.89 5.50
N VAL A 138 26.28 -3.64 5.07
CA VAL A 138 25.36 -2.54 5.41
C VAL A 138 23.92 -2.85 4.96
N THR A 139 23.75 -3.37 3.79
CA THR A 139 22.44 -3.75 3.25
C THR A 139 21.72 -4.81 4.11
N HIS A 140 22.48 -5.77 4.65
CA HIS A 140 21.96 -6.80 5.56
C HIS A 140 21.59 -6.19 6.91
N HIS A 141 22.46 -5.37 7.51
CA HIS A 141 22.19 -4.70 8.79
C HIS A 141 21.02 -3.73 8.66
N ALA A 142 20.90 -2.99 7.54
CA ALA A 142 19.75 -2.13 7.25
C ALA A 142 18.43 -2.95 7.19
N GLY A 143 18.48 -4.16 6.66
CA GLY A 143 17.33 -5.09 6.69
C GLY A 143 16.90 -5.43 8.11
N ILE A 144 17.86 -5.70 9.03
CA ILE A 144 17.57 -5.98 10.43
C ILE A 144 16.95 -4.76 11.12
N VAL A 145 17.54 -3.58 10.94
CA VAL A 145 17.03 -2.33 11.53
C VAL A 145 15.62 -2.05 11.02
N ARG A 146 15.38 -2.23 9.71
CA ARG A 146 14.06 -2.06 9.10
C ARG A 146 13.01 -3.01 9.68
N GLU A 147 13.33 -4.30 9.84
CA GLU A 147 12.44 -5.28 10.45
C GLU A 147 12.05 -4.87 11.87
N LYS A 148 13.03 -4.46 12.70
CA LYS A 148 12.76 -4.01 14.07
C LYS A 148 11.93 -2.72 14.09
N SER A 149 12.17 -1.80 13.17
CA SER A 149 11.36 -0.58 13.00
C SER A 149 9.90 -0.90 12.69
N ILE A 150 9.65 -1.80 11.74
CA ILE A 150 8.29 -2.25 11.39
C ILE A 150 7.57 -2.84 12.62
N LEU A 151 8.25 -3.69 13.39
CA LEU A 151 7.69 -4.25 14.61
C LEU A 151 7.35 -3.16 15.63
N ARG A 152 8.20 -2.14 15.81
CA ARG A 152 7.92 -0.99 16.70
C ARG A 152 6.70 -0.20 16.22
N LYS A 153 6.61 0.09 14.90
CA LYS A 153 5.45 0.78 14.30
C LYS A 153 4.18 -0.01 14.52
N LEU A 154 4.21 -1.33 14.33
CA LEU A 154 3.05 -2.20 14.60
C LEU A 154 2.63 -2.16 16.07
N ILE A 155 3.57 -2.21 17.01
CA ILE A 155 3.30 -2.11 18.45
C ILE A 155 2.68 -0.75 18.76
N SER A 156 3.25 0.34 18.27
CA SER A 156 2.73 1.71 18.47
C SER A 156 1.32 1.88 17.93
N VAL A 157 1.07 1.44 16.69
CA VAL A 157 -0.25 1.50 16.04
C VAL A 157 -1.27 0.64 16.80
N SER A 158 -0.88 -0.58 17.20
CA SER A 158 -1.78 -1.46 17.97
C SER A 158 -2.13 -0.86 19.34
N GLY A 159 -1.15 -0.23 20.01
CA GLY A 159 -1.38 0.49 21.26
C GLY A 159 -2.33 1.67 21.11
N ALA A 160 -2.17 2.45 20.04
CA ALA A 160 -3.06 3.57 19.73
C ALA A 160 -4.49 3.10 19.43
N ILE A 161 -4.64 2.03 18.65
CA ILE A 161 -5.95 1.41 18.34
C ILE A 161 -6.62 0.90 19.64
N ALA A 162 -5.85 0.22 20.50
CA ALA A 162 -6.40 -0.26 21.78
C ALA A 162 -6.87 0.90 22.67
N SER A 163 -6.06 1.98 22.77
CA SER A 163 -6.43 3.17 23.56
C SER A 163 -7.72 3.82 23.06
N GLU A 164 -7.83 4.02 21.73
CA GLU A 164 -9.00 4.62 21.09
C GLU A 164 -10.26 3.77 21.31
N ALA A 165 -10.12 2.41 21.23
CA ALA A 165 -11.20 1.48 21.51
C ALA A 165 -11.64 1.48 22.98
N TYR A 166 -10.70 1.66 23.94
CA TYR A 166 -11.03 1.78 25.37
C TYR A 166 -11.69 3.13 25.71
N GLU A 167 -11.28 4.21 25.04
CA GLU A 167 -11.87 5.54 25.24
C GLU A 167 -13.33 5.58 24.73
N GLY A 168 -13.66 4.84 23.68
CA GLY A 168 -15.02 4.68 23.16
C GLY A 168 -15.70 6.01 22.75
N ALA A 169 -14.89 7.02 22.37
CA ALA A 169 -15.38 8.36 22.04
C ALA A 169 -16.13 8.42 20.70
N ASP A 170 -15.75 7.54 19.76
CA ASP A 170 -16.29 7.47 18.40
C ASP A 170 -17.11 6.19 18.19
N GLU A 171 -17.91 6.15 17.12
CA GLU A 171 -18.62 4.95 16.72
C GLU A 171 -17.65 3.81 16.35
N ALA A 172 -18.00 2.57 16.71
CA ALA A 172 -17.15 1.40 16.46
C ALA A 172 -16.72 1.24 14.99
N ALA A 173 -17.56 1.63 14.03
CA ALA A 173 -17.25 1.64 12.62
C ALA A 173 -16.13 2.62 12.27
N ALA A 174 -16.16 3.83 12.83
CA ALA A 174 -15.13 4.85 12.61
C ALA A 174 -13.78 4.44 13.21
N ILE A 175 -13.78 3.84 14.42
CA ILE A 175 -12.56 3.30 15.06
C ILE A 175 -11.96 2.17 14.19
N LEU A 176 -12.81 1.29 13.63
CA LEU A 176 -12.37 0.21 12.77
C LEU A 176 -11.73 0.73 11.47
N ASP A 177 -12.33 1.73 10.83
CA ASP A 177 -11.80 2.36 9.62
C ASP A 177 -10.45 3.05 9.89
N SER A 178 -10.35 3.79 11.00
CA SER A 178 -9.10 4.43 11.47
C SER A 178 -8.01 3.38 11.72
N ALA A 179 -8.34 2.29 12.38
CA ALA A 179 -7.41 1.18 12.66
C ALA A 179 -6.89 0.52 11.37
N GLN A 180 -7.78 0.25 10.41
CA GLN A 180 -7.41 -0.32 9.12
C GLN A 180 -6.48 0.63 8.33
N ALA A 181 -6.76 1.93 8.31
CA ALA A 181 -5.92 2.92 7.65
C ALA A 181 -4.50 2.94 8.23
N ARG A 182 -4.36 3.00 9.55
CA ARG A 182 -3.04 3.00 10.22
C ARG A 182 -2.23 1.72 9.98
N ILE A 183 -2.86 0.55 10.05
CA ILE A 183 -2.19 -0.73 9.73
C ILE A 183 -1.77 -0.78 8.26
N TYR A 184 -2.60 -0.23 7.37
CA TYR A 184 -2.31 -0.15 5.95
C TYR A 184 -1.10 0.74 5.65
N ASP A 185 -0.96 1.88 6.34
CA ASP A 185 0.18 2.79 6.19
C ASP A 185 1.50 2.09 6.56
N VAL A 186 1.52 1.36 7.68
CA VAL A 186 2.68 0.53 8.07
C VAL A 186 3.01 -0.52 7.00
N SER A 187 1.99 -1.16 6.41
CA SER A 187 2.18 -2.16 5.35
C SER A 187 2.72 -1.56 4.04
N ASN A 188 2.30 -0.34 3.69
CA ASN A 188 2.77 0.35 2.48
C ASN A 188 4.22 0.81 2.59
N GLU A 189 4.63 1.33 3.74
CA GLU A 189 6.03 1.69 3.99
C GLU A 189 6.97 0.49 3.84
N THR A 190 6.47 -0.72 4.07
CA THR A 190 7.25 -1.95 3.91
C THR A 190 7.49 -2.33 2.44
N ARG A 191 6.67 -1.80 1.53
CA ARG A 191 6.67 -2.12 0.09
C ARG A 191 7.37 -1.11 -0.81
N SER A 192 8.02 -0.09 -0.26
CA SER A 192 8.84 0.82 -1.06
C SER A 192 10.03 0.03 -1.62
N GLY A 193 9.80 -0.65 -2.74
CA GLY A 193 10.84 -1.26 -3.55
C GLY A 193 11.74 -0.15 -4.11
N GLY A 194 13.06 -0.31 -3.99
CA GLY A 194 14.05 0.50 -4.68
C GLY A 194 13.95 0.34 -6.20
N PHE A 195 14.86 0.98 -6.91
CA PHE A 195 15.05 0.72 -8.32
C PHE A 195 15.52 -0.72 -8.53
N GLU A 196 14.87 -1.43 -9.45
CA GLU A 196 15.26 -2.77 -9.88
C GLU A 196 16.06 -2.64 -11.18
N ALA A 197 17.21 -3.27 -11.27
CA ALA A 197 18.06 -3.19 -12.46
C ALA A 197 17.33 -3.83 -13.65
N VAL A 198 17.38 -3.18 -14.82
CA VAL A 198 16.77 -3.70 -16.06
C VAL A 198 17.28 -5.11 -16.39
N GLU A 199 18.54 -5.38 -16.07
CA GLU A 199 19.17 -6.68 -16.25
C GLU A 199 18.42 -7.82 -15.54
N GLU A 200 17.85 -7.57 -14.36
CA GLU A 200 17.05 -8.53 -13.59
C GLU A 200 15.66 -8.73 -14.17
N ILE A 201 15.10 -7.71 -14.84
CA ILE A 201 13.74 -7.70 -15.40
C ILE A 201 13.71 -8.35 -16.79
N VAL A 202 14.75 -8.15 -17.62
CA VAL A 202 14.82 -8.62 -19.01
C VAL A 202 14.54 -10.10 -19.19
N PRO A 203 15.11 -11.04 -18.39
CA PRO A 203 14.86 -12.47 -18.58
C PRO A 203 13.38 -12.84 -18.43
N GLY A 204 12.70 -12.26 -17.43
CA GLY A 204 11.27 -12.49 -17.22
C GLY A 204 10.41 -11.91 -18.35
N THR A 205 10.75 -10.73 -18.83
CA THR A 205 10.08 -10.09 -19.96
C THR A 205 10.26 -10.88 -21.25
N PHE A 206 11.48 -11.34 -21.53
CA PHE A 206 11.78 -12.15 -22.71
C PHE A 206 10.96 -13.46 -22.72
N LYS A 207 10.91 -14.16 -21.58
CA LYS A 207 10.10 -15.36 -21.42
C LYS A 207 8.61 -15.10 -21.71
N SER A 208 8.05 -13.98 -21.24
CA SER A 208 6.66 -13.61 -21.52
C SER A 208 6.40 -13.35 -22.99
N ILE A 209 7.37 -12.76 -23.71
CA ILE A 209 7.30 -12.54 -25.17
C ILE A 209 7.37 -13.88 -25.91
N GLU A 210 8.24 -14.79 -25.48
CA GLU A 210 8.37 -16.13 -26.08
C GLU A 210 7.08 -16.93 -25.91
N GLU A 211 6.48 -16.92 -24.72
CA GLU A 211 5.19 -17.58 -24.43
C GLU A 211 4.07 -16.99 -25.30
N ALA A 212 4.01 -15.67 -25.48
CA ALA A 212 3.05 -15.00 -26.36
C ALA A 212 3.26 -15.40 -27.84
N PHE A 213 4.52 -15.48 -28.28
CA PHE A 213 4.84 -15.89 -29.64
C PHE A 213 4.46 -17.36 -29.90
N GLN A 214 4.71 -18.25 -28.95
CA GLN A 214 4.37 -19.68 -29.08
C GLN A 214 2.86 -19.93 -29.04
N SER A 215 2.10 -19.09 -28.32
CA SER A 215 0.63 -19.20 -28.27
C SER A 215 -0.03 -18.86 -29.61
N GLY A 216 0.61 -18.03 -30.45
CA GLY A 216 0.06 -17.55 -31.71
C GLY A 216 -1.22 -16.73 -31.57
N ASP A 217 -1.50 -16.25 -30.36
CA ASP A 217 -2.72 -15.52 -30.01
C ASP A 217 -2.44 -14.01 -29.97
N ASP A 218 -3.23 -13.24 -30.72
CA ASP A 218 -3.15 -11.77 -30.75
C ASP A 218 -3.57 -11.13 -29.42
N VAL A 219 -4.21 -11.90 -28.51
CA VAL A 219 -4.74 -11.40 -27.23
C VAL A 219 -3.85 -11.87 -26.08
N THR A 220 -2.99 -10.98 -25.60
CA THR A 220 -2.06 -11.24 -24.48
C THR A 220 -2.69 -11.01 -23.11
N GLY A 221 -3.73 -10.19 -23.06
CA GLY A 221 -4.48 -9.87 -21.85
C GLY A 221 -5.72 -10.74 -21.65
N LEU A 222 -6.56 -10.37 -20.68
CA LEU A 222 -7.82 -11.02 -20.40
C LEU A 222 -8.82 -10.73 -21.51
N ARG A 223 -9.38 -11.76 -22.13
CA ARG A 223 -10.38 -11.63 -23.21
C ARG A 223 -11.68 -11.05 -22.69
N THR A 224 -12.20 -10.07 -23.38
CA THR A 224 -13.49 -9.43 -23.05
C THR A 224 -14.69 -10.17 -23.64
N GLY A 225 -14.44 -11.05 -24.61
CA GLY A 225 -15.46 -11.70 -25.40
C GLY A 225 -15.99 -10.85 -26.56
N PHE A 226 -15.52 -9.61 -26.71
CA PHE A 226 -15.80 -8.73 -27.85
C PHE A 226 -14.60 -8.74 -28.79
N LYS A 227 -14.66 -9.54 -29.85
CA LYS A 227 -13.55 -9.84 -30.76
C LYS A 227 -12.81 -8.59 -31.26
N GLU A 228 -13.56 -7.56 -31.69
CA GLU A 228 -12.96 -6.35 -32.23
C GLU A 228 -12.29 -5.49 -31.13
N MET A 229 -12.84 -5.49 -29.94
CA MET A 229 -12.22 -4.86 -28.77
C MET A 229 -10.94 -5.59 -28.40
N ASP A 230 -11.00 -6.92 -28.29
CA ASP A 230 -9.84 -7.74 -27.94
C ASP A 230 -8.72 -7.60 -28.99
N ARG A 231 -9.05 -7.58 -30.28
CA ARG A 231 -8.09 -7.35 -31.36
C ARG A 231 -7.39 -5.99 -31.28
N ARG A 232 -8.12 -4.93 -30.87
CA ARG A 232 -7.56 -3.57 -30.77
C ARG A 232 -6.76 -3.32 -29.51
N THR A 233 -7.14 -3.96 -28.40
CA THR A 233 -6.53 -3.72 -27.07
C THR A 233 -5.54 -4.78 -26.67
N GLY A 234 -5.49 -5.93 -27.36
CA GLY A 234 -4.79 -7.12 -26.91
C GLY A 234 -5.42 -7.76 -25.66
N GLY A 235 -6.71 -7.45 -25.36
CA GLY A 235 -7.39 -7.82 -24.12
C GLY A 235 -7.11 -6.86 -22.96
N LEU A 236 -7.69 -7.12 -21.78
CA LEU A 236 -7.47 -6.32 -20.58
C LEU A 236 -6.17 -6.73 -19.90
N GLN A 237 -5.20 -5.82 -19.79
CA GLN A 237 -3.88 -6.14 -19.28
C GLN A 237 -3.86 -6.12 -17.74
N LYS A 238 -3.06 -7.03 -17.14
CA LYS A 238 -2.86 -7.09 -15.69
C LYS A 238 -2.29 -5.78 -15.15
N GLY A 239 -2.85 -5.29 -14.06
CA GLY A 239 -2.43 -4.05 -13.43
C GLY A 239 -2.93 -2.78 -14.11
N ASP A 240 -3.76 -2.87 -15.16
CA ASP A 240 -4.35 -1.70 -15.80
C ASP A 240 -5.65 -1.25 -15.15
N LEU A 241 -5.84 0.06 -15.13
CA LEU A 241 -7.10 0.72 -14.85
C LEU A 241 -7.75 1.14 -16.18
N ILE A 242 -8.87 0.54 -16.48
CA ILE A 242 -9.67 0.83 -17.68
C ILE A 242 -10.89 1.66 -17.26
N ILE A 243 -11.07 2.81 -17.87
CA ILE A 243 -12.22 3.69 -17.61
C ILE A 243 -13.24 3.55 -18.75
N LEU A 244 -14.42 3.04 -18.40
CA LEU A 244 -15.57 3.01 -19.30
C LEU A 244 -16.49 4.18 -18.99
N ALA A 245 -16.43 5.22 -19.80
CA ALA A 245 -17.19 6.44 -19.61
C ALA A 245 -18.34 6.53 -20.63
N ALA A 246 -19.54 6.86 -20.14
CA ALA A 246 -20.70 7.11 -21.00
C ALA A 246 -21.70 8.03 -20.31
N ARG A 247 -22.62 8.60 -21.12
CA ARG A 247 -23.79 9.32 -20.61
C ARG A 247 -24.78 8.35 -19.94
N PRO A 248 -25.64 8.83 -19.04
CA PRO A 248 -26.72 8.03 -18.47
C PRO A 248 -27.53 7.34 -19.58
N SER A 249 -27.97 6.13 -19.30
CA SER A 249 -28.81 5.30 -20.19
C SER A 249 -28.16 4.83 -21.51
N MET A 250 -26.88 5.08 -21.75
CA MET A 250 -26.16 4.62 -22.96
C MET A 250 -25.68 3.15 -22.87
N GLY A 251 -26.07 2.42 -21.83
CA GLY A 251 -25.74 1.00 -21.70
C GLY A 251 -24.39 0.68 -21.05
N LYS A 252 -23.73 1.66 -20.39
CA LYS A 252 -22.44 1.50 -19.69
C LYS A 252 -22.41 0.27 -18.77
N THR A 253 -23.32 0.18 -17.81
CA THR A 253 -23.45 -0.96 -16.88
C THR A 253 -23.74 -2.27 -17.61
N SER A 254 -24.58 -2.24 -18.68
CA SER A 254 -24.88 -3.44 -19.48
C SER A 254 -23.63 -3.98 -20.18
N LEU A 255 -22.80 -3.11 -20.77
CA LEU A 255 -21.54 -3.52 -21.40
C LEU A 255 -20.58 -4.11 -20.35
N ALA A 256 -20.41 -3.45 -19.21
CA ALA A 256 -19.53 -3.94 -18.14
C ALA A 256 -19.98 -5.30 -17.57
N LEU A 257 -21.29 -5.51 -17.39
CA LEU A 257 -21.83 -6.80 -16.95
C LEU A 257 -21.67 -7.89 -18.02
N ASN A 258 -21.79 -7.56 -19.30
CA ASN A 258 -21.52 -8.53 -20.38
C ASN A 258 -20.03 -8.90 -20.45
N LEU A 259 -19.12 -7.95 -20.23
CA LEU A 259 -17.70 -8.22 -20.07
C LEU A 259 -17.45 -9.16 -18.88
N ALA A 260 -18.02 -8.84 -17.72
CA ALA A 260 -17.90 -9.67 -16.51
C ALA A 260 -18.46 -11.09 -16.74
N TYR A 261 -19.61 -11.20 -17.41
CA TYR A 261 -20.21 -12.46 -17.76
C TYR A 261 -19.34 -13.28 -18.72
N ASN A 262 -18.85 -12.66 -19.80
CA ASN A 262 -17.99 -13.33 -20.78
C ASN A 262 -16.73 -13.88 -20.12
N VAL A 263 -16.05 -13.06 -19.30
CA VAL A 263 -14.86 -13.48 -18.56
C VAL A 263 -15.16 -14.65 -17.61
N ALA A 264 -16.23 -14.57 -16.85
CA ALA A 264 -16.56 -15.59 -15.88
C ALA A 264 -17.07 -16.89 -16.50
N VAL A 265 -17.90 -16.81 -17.55
CA VAL A 265 -18.56 -17.98 -18.16
C VAL A 265 -17.66 -18.65 -19.19
N HIS A 266 -17.02 -17.88 -20.08
CA HIS A 266 -16.23 -18.42 -21.19
C HIS A 266 -14.78 -18.69 -20.79
N GLU A 267 -14.13 -17.74 -20.11
CA GLU A 267 -12.73 -17.90 -19.66
C GLU A 267 -12.63 -18.61 -18.30
N LYS A 268 -13.75 -18.76 -17.57
CA LYS A 268 -13.82 -19.35 -16.22
C LYS A 268 -12.92 -18.64 -15.19
N ILE A 269 -12.71 -17.37 -15.39
CA ILE A 269 -11.88 -16.53 -14.54
C ILE A 269 -12.76 -15.79 -13.54
N PRO A 270 -12.41 -15.82 -12.23
CA PRO A 270 -13.20 -15.14 -11.20
C PRO A 270 -13.24 -13.62 -11.39
N VAL A 271 -14.45 -13.06 -11.27
CA VAL A 271 -14.72 -11.63 -11.44
C VAL A 271 -15.34 -11.08 -10.16
N GLY A 272 -14.77 -9.99 -9.63
CA GLY A 272 -15.35 -9.21 -8.55
C GLY A 272 -16.08 -7.98 -9.09
N VAL A 273 -17.35 -7.79 -8.72
CA VAL A 273 -18.17 -6.65 -9.12
C VAL A 273 -18.53 -5.85 -7.88
N PHE A 274 -18.05 -4.61 -7.80
CA PHE A 274 -18.48 -3.63 -6.80
C PHE A 274 -19.54 -2.74 -7.41
N SER A 275 -20.78 -2.88 -6.91
CA SER A 275 -21.94 -2.11 -7.40
C SER A 275 -22.35 -1.08 -6.36
N LEU A 276 -22.11 0.19 -6.66
CA LEU A 276 -22.44 1.29 -5.75
C LEU A 276 -23.82 1.91 -6.04
N GLU A 277 -24.43 1.58 -7.19
CA GLU A 277 -25.70 2.14 -7.63
C GLU A 277 -26.85 1.10 -7.57
N MET A 278 -26.55 -0.17 -7.86
CA MET A 278 -27.57 -1.19 -8.06
C MET A 278 -27.40 -2.35 -7.07
N SER A 279 -28.52 -2.93 -6.60
CA SER A 279 -28.47 -4.13 -5.77
C SER A 279 -28.01 -5.36 -6.57
N ARG A 280 -27.48 -6.35 -5.84
CA ARG A 280 -27.01 -7.62 -6.44
C ARG A 280 -28.09 -8.35 -7.21
N GLU A 281 -29.35 -8.31 -6.75
CA GLU A 281 -30.48 -8.91 -7.43
C GLU A 281 -30.77 -8.24 -8.77
N GLN A 282 -30.64 -6.91 -8.84
CA GLN A 282 -30.82 -6.14 -10.06
C GLN A 282 -29.74 -6.46 -11.10
N LEU A 283 -28.47 -6.65 -10.65
CA LEU A 283 -27.37 -7.04 -11.52
C LEU A 283 -27.56 -8.45 -12.07
N VAL A 284 -27.92 -9.42 -11.21
CA VAL A 284 -28.22 -10.80 -11.61
C VAL A 284 -29.39 -10.81 -12.62
N MET A 285 -30.45 -10.05 -12.35
CA MET A 285 -31.59 -9.93 -13.27
C MET A 285 -31.17 -9.39 -14.65
N ARG A 286 -30.25 -8.41 -14.71
CA ARG A 286 -29.71 -7.90 -15.98
C ARG A 286 -28.87 -8.93 -16.71
N MET A 287 -28.01 -9.66 -16.00
CA MET A 287 -27.20 -10.74 -16.59
C MET A 287 -28.07 -11.85 -17.15
N LEU A 288 -29.12 -12.28 -16.43
CA LEU A 288 -30.10 -13.26 -16.92
C LEU A 288 -30.84 -12.73 -18.15
N GLY A 289 -31.26 -11.46 -18.13
CA GLY A 289 -31.91 -10.82 -19.29
C GLY A 289 -31.03 -10.81 -20.53
N SER A 290 -29.73 -10.52 -20.36
CA SER A 290 -28.75 -10.49 -21.43
C SER A 290 -28.41 -11.90 -21.95
N SER A 291 -28.05 -12.83 -21.07
CA SER A 291 -27.62 -14.19 -21.45
C SER A 291 -28.76 -15.01 -22.09
N GLY A 292 -29.98 -14.91 -21.56
CA GLY A 292 -31.14 -15.57 -22.09
C GLY A 292 -31.87 -14.80 -23.21
N SER A 293 -31.43 -13.60 -23.59
CA SER A 293 -32.09 -12.70 -24.55
C SER A 293 -33.55 -12.41 -24.18
N PHE A 294 -33.81 -12.13 -22.89
CA PHE A 294 -35.13 -11.79 -22.40
C PHE A 294 -35.36 -10.27 -22.38
N ASN A 295 -36.60 -9.87 -22.61
CA ASN A 295 -37.02 -8.51 -22.34
C ASN A 295 -37.02 -8.29 -20.81
N LEU A 296 -36.14 -7.42 -20.32
CA LEU A 296 -35.94 -7.17 -18.90
C LEU A 296 -37.21 -6.69 -18.19
N HIS A 297 -38.07 -5.92 -18.89
CA HIS A 297 -39.34 -5.46 -18.36
C HIS A 297 -40.33 -6.62 -18.10
N ASN A 298 -40.41 -7.58 -19.07
CA ASN A 298 -41.25 -8.78 -18.89
C ASN A 298 -40.68 -9.70 -17.80
N LEU A 299 -39.37 -9.86 -17.77
CA LEU A 299 -38.70 -10.68 -16.76
C LEU A 299 -38.99 -10.15 -15.35
N ARG A 300 -38.86 -8.83 -15.12
CA ARG A 300 -39.17 -8.18 -13.82
C ARG A 300 -40.64 -8.33 -13.40
N ARG A 301 -41.57 -8.41 -14.36
CA ARG A 301 -43.03 -8.54 -14.10
C ARG A 301 -43.49 -10.00 -14.04
N GLY A 302 -42.56 -10.96 -14.24
CA GLY A 302 -42.93 -12.38 -14.32
C GLY A 302 -43.79 -12.72 -15.57
N LYS A 303 -43.81 -11.84 -16.60
CA LYS A 303 -44.58 -12.05 -17.82
C LYS A 303 -43.76 -12.80 -18.86
N LEU A 304 -43.52 -14.08 -18.59
CA LEU A 304 -42.79 -15.00 -19.46
C LEU A 304 -43.77 -15.93 -20.17
N ARG A 305 -43.41 -16.34 -21.39
CA ARG A 305 -44.10 -17.40 -22.11
C ARG A 305 -43.66 -18.76 -21.59
N ASN A 306 -44.47 -19.78 -21.80
CA ASN A 306 -44.08 -21.14 -21.40
C ASN A 306 -42.76 -21.59 -22.07
N ASP A 307 -42.52 -21.19 -23.31
CA ASP A 307 -41.30 -21.50 -24.04
C ASP A 307 -40.03 -20.77 -23.53
N ASP A 308 -40.23 -19.74 -22.73
CA ASP A 308 -39.10 -18.98 -22.13
C ASP A 308 -38.50 -19.70 -20.93
N TRP A 309 -39.26 -20.55 -20.24
CA TRP A 309 -38.81 -21.21 -19.01
C TRP A 309 -37.59 -22.13 -19.16
N PRO A 310 -37.49 -22.98 -20.21
CA PRO A 310 -36.29 -23.79 -20.42
C PRO A 310 -35.03 -22.92 -20.64
N ARG A 311 -35.15 -21.82 -21.39
CA ARG A 311 -34.06 -20.87 -21.65
C ARG A 311 -33.65 -20.14 -20.37
N LEU A 312 -34.62 -19.75 -19.55
CA LEU A 312 -34.37 -19.11 -18.28
C LEU A 312 -33.64 -20.07 -17.33
N THR A 313 -34.09 -21.33 -17.24
CA THR A 313 -33.45 -22.36 -16.43
C THR A 313 -31.99 -22.58 -16.88
N GLN A 314 -31.74 -22.64 -18.17
CA GLN A 314 -30.39 -22.77 -18.73
C GLN A 314 -29.52 -21.54 -18.38
N ALA A 315 -30.03 -20.34 -18.51
CA ALA A 315 -29.32 -19.11 -18.18
C ALA A 315 -29.00 -19.05 -16.65
N CYS A 316 -29.95 -19.47 -15.80
CA CYS A 316 -29.75 -19.61 -14.37
C CYS A 316 -28.67 -20.64 -14.02
N ASP A 317 -28.66 -21.80 -14.66
CA ASP A 317 -27.65 -22.85 -14.44
C ASP A 317 -26.25 -22.35 -14.85
N GLN A 318 -26.12 -21.70 -16.00
CA GLN A 318 -24.86 -21.13 -16.45
C GLN A 318 -24.35 -20.04 -15.49
N LEU A 319 -25.20 -19.12 -15.07
CA LEU A 319 -24.82 -18.04 -14.18
C LEU A 319 -24.49 -18.52 -12.77
N SER A 320 -25.20 -19.53 -12.28
CA SER A 320 -24.94 -20.11 -10.94
C SER A 320 -23.58 -20.80 -10.83
N ARG A 321 -23.03 -21.29 -11.95
CA ARG A 321 -21.70 -21.90 -12.03
C ARG A 321 -20.59 -20.90 -12.37
N ALA A 322 -20.96 -19.68 -12.76
CA ALA A 322 -20.00 -18.65 -13.13
C ALA A 322 -19.34 -18.08 -11.85
N PRO A 323 -18.02 -17.95 -11.78
CA PRO A 323 -17.32 -17.40 -10.63
C PRO A 323 -17.44 -15.85 -10.60
N ILE A 324 -18.65 -15.32 -10.41
CA ILE A 324 -18.94 -13.90 -10.28
C ILE A 324 -19.29 -13.59 -8.83
N TYR A 325 -18.57 -12.66 -8.21
CA TYR A 325 -18.75 -12.23 -6.83
C TYR A 325 -19.20 -10.78 -6.80
N ILE A 326 -20.32 -10.48 -6.17
CA ILE A 326 -20.93 -9.15 -6.16
C ILE A 326 -20.93 -8.60 -4.75
N ASP A 327 -20.43 -7.38 -4.61
CA ASP A 327 -20.55 -6.54 -3.42
C ASP A 327 -21.37 -5.30 -3.80
N ASP A 328 -22.51 -5.09 -3.15
CA ASP A 328 -23.42 -3.97 -3.40
C ASP A 328 -23.45 -2.94 -2.26
N ASN A 329 -22.37 -2.88 -1.49
CA ASN A 329 -22.22 -1.85 -0.45
C ASN A 329 -21.91 -0.49 -1.08
N SER A 330 -22.87 0.44 -1.04
CA SER A 330 -22.77 1.78 -1.64
C SER A 330 -21.80 2.73 -0.91
N GLY A 331 -21.44 2.43 0.34
CA GLY A 331 -20.55 3.29 1.16
C GLY A 331 -19.09 2.82 1.22
N ILE A 332 -18.69 1.86 0.38
CA ILE A 332 -17.37 1.23 0.46
C ILE A 332 -16.24 2.23 0.10
N SER A 333 -15.23 2.29 0.95
CA SER A 333 -13.99 3.02 0.68
C SER A 333 -13.06 2.23 -0.25
N VAL A 334 -12.11 2.93 -0.92
CA VAL A 334 -11.10 2.25 -1.76
C VAL A 334 -10.25 1.27 -0.95
N LEU A 335 -9.98 1.60 0.31
CA LEU A 335 -9.21 0.75 1.21
C LEU A 335 -9.95 -0.57 1.54
N GLU A 336 -11.22 -0.47 1.88
CA GLU A 336 -12.08 -1.63 2.14
C GLU A 336 -12.25 -2.49 0.87
N MET A 337 -12.47 -1.83 -0.28
CA MET A 337 -12.51 -2.50 -1.59
C MET A 337 -11.24 -3.29 -1.86
N LYS A 338 -10.06 -2.71 -1.56
CA LYS A 338 -8.77 -3.37 -1.70
C LYS A 338 -8.65 -4.58 -0.77
N ALA A 339 -9.10 -4.48 0.48
CA ALA A 339 -9.08 -5.59 1.43
C ALA A 339 -9.97 -6.75 0.95
N LYS A 340 -11.22 -6.45 0.53
CA LYS A 340 -12.16 -7.45 -0.01
C LYS A 340 -11.64 -8.09 -1.30
N ALA A 341 -11.11 -7.31 -2.23
CA ALA A 341 -10.55 -7.80 -3.50
C ALA A 341 -9.32 -8.69 -3.26
N ARG A 342 -8.44 -8.33 -2.30
CA ARG A 342 -7.29 -9.16 -1.91
C ARG A 342 -7.74 -10.50 -1.33
N ARG A 343 -8.71 -10.49 -0.44
CA ARG A 343 -9.30 -11.71 0.14
C ARG A 343 -9.91 -12.59 -0.95
N LEU A 344 -10.68 -12.00 -1.87
CA LEU A 344 -11.28 -12.70 -2.99
C LEU A 344 -10.20 -13.34 -3.90
N LYS A 345 -9.12 -12.61 -4.18
CA LYS A 345 -7.98 -13.13 -4.96
C LYS A 345 -7.30 -14.32 -4.27
N GLN A 346 -7.11 -14.27 -2.96
CA GLN A 346 -6.49 -15.36 -2.19
C GLN A 346 -7.38 -16.62 -2.14
N GLN A 347 -8.70 -16.44 -2.02
CA GLN A 347 -9.64 -17.55 -1.86
C GLN A 347 -10.04 -18.19 -3.20
N HIS A 348 -10.17 -17.40 -4.26
CA HIS A 348 -10.79 -17.84 -5.51
C HIS A 348 -9.99 -17.49 -6.76
N GLY A 349 -8.88 -16.76 -6.65
CA GLY A 349 -8.05 -16.45 -7.81
C GLY A 349 -8.62 -15.35 -8.71
N LEU A 350 -8.93 -14.17 -8.18
CA LEU A 350 -9.51 -13.01 -8.89
C LEU A 350 -8.72 -12.60 -10.13
N GLY A 351 -9.40 -12.44 -11.27
CA GLY A 351 -8.81 -12.02 -12.55
C GLY A 351 -9.37 -10.73 -13.15
N LEU A 352 -10.51 -10.23 -12.70
CA LEU A 352 -11.10 -8.95 -13.13
C LEU A 352 -11.83 -8.29 -11.97
N ILE A 353 -11.71 -6.98 -11.86
CA ILE A 353 -12.53 -6.16 -10.96
C ILE A 353 -13.36 -5.20 -11.81
N VAL A 354 -14.67 -5.13 -11.54
CA VAL A 354 -15.61 -4.16 -12.14
C VAL A 354 -16.15 -3.25 -11.05
N ILE A 355 -16.17 -1.94 -11.28
CA ILE A 355 -16.65 -0.94 -10.32
C ILE A 355 -17.70 -0.05 -11.00
N ASP A 356 -18.93 -0.06 -10.50
CA ASP A 356 -20.05 0.73 -11.02
C ASP A 356 -20.62 1.64 -9.92
N TYR A 357 -20.34 2.95 -9.92
CA TYR A 357 -19.47 3.79 -10.72
C TYR A 357 -18.64 4.75 -9.80
N LEU A 358 -17.55 5.29 -10.33
CA LEU A 358 -16.54 6.04 -9.57
C LEU A 358 -17.08 7.21 -8.74
N GLN A 359 -18.07 7.92 -9.25
CA GLN A 359 -18.60 9.14 -8.61
C GLN A 359 -19.43 8.86 -7.33
N LEU A 360 -19.76 7.62 -7.03
CA LEU A 360 -20.41 7.26 -5.75
C LEU A 360 -19.42 6.86 -4.67
N MET A 361 -18.14 6.73 -5.02
CA MET A 361 -17.09 6.44 -4.03
C MET A 361 -16.81 7.65 -3.17
N SER A 362 -16.53 7.41 -1.89
CA SER A 362 -16.02 8.42 -0.96
C SER A 362 -14.50 8.35 -0.86
N GLY A 363 -13.85 9.51 -0.95
CA GLY A 363 -12.39 9.62 -0.90
C GLY A 363 -11.77 9.50 0.49
N GLY A 364 -12.56 9.29 1.56
CA GLY A 364 -12.05 9.08 2.92
C GLY A 364 -11.44 10.31 3.61
N GLY A 365 -11.65 11.53 3.10
CA GLY A 365 -11.14 12.77 3.71
C GLY A 365 -12.01 13.98 3.40
N ARG A 366 -11.90 15.05 4.21
CA ARG A 366 -12.47 16.38 3.89
C ARG A 366 -11.72 16.97 2.70
N VAL A 367 -12.21 16.72 1.48
CA VAL A 367 -11.65 17.32 0.26
C VAL A 367 -12.61 18.42 -0.20
N GLU A 368 -12.13 19.66 -0.29
CA GLU A 368 -12.92 20.84 -0.67
C GLU A 368 -13.35 20.82 -2.15
N ASN A 369 -12.75 19.94 -3.00
CA ASN A 369 -13.00 19.92 -4.42
C ASN A 369 -13.23 18.48 -4.95
N ARG A 370 -14.41 18.22 -5.52
CA ARG A 370 -14.82 16.94 -6.10
C ARG A 370 -13.86 16.44 -7.19
N GLN A 371 -13.22 17.31 -7.93
CA GLN A 371 -12.24 16.94 -8.95
C GLN A 371 -10.98 16.32 -8.35
N GLN A 372 -10.50 16.86 -7.23
CA GLN A 372 -9.35 16.31 -6.51
C GLN A 372 -9.68 14.94 -5.91
N GLU A 373 -10.89 14.79 -5.38
CA GLU A 373 -11.36 13.50 -4.85
C GLU A 373 -11.39 12.41 -5.91
N ILE A 374 -11.96 12.68 -7.10
CA ILE A 374 -11.98 11.73 -8.23
C ILE A 374 -10.56 11.40 -8.71
N SER A 375 -9.67 12.38 -8.73
CA SER A 375 -8.26 12.17 -9.09
C SER A 375 -7.55 11.27 -8.08
N GLN A 376 -7.85 11.43 -6.78
CA GLN A 376 -7.31 10.57 -5.73
C GLN A 376 -7.87 9.14 -5.83
N ILE A 377 -9.17 8.99 -6.04
CA ILE A 377 -9.83 7.70 -6.25
C ILE A 377 -9.19 6.98 -7.45
N SER A 378 -9.01 7.65 -8.58
CA SER A 378 -8.39 7.07 -9.78
C SER A 378 -6.96 6.59 -9.51
N ARG A 379 -6.15 7.39 -8.81
CA ARG A 379 -4.79 6.98 -8.40
C ARG A 379 -4.81 5.74 -7.50
N ASN A 380 -5.71 5.72 -6.53
CA ASN A 380 -5.84 4.60 -5.60
C ASN A 380 -6.30 3.31 -6.31
N LEU A 381 -7.21 3.43 -7.29
CA LEU A 381 -7.66 2.29 -8.11
C LEU A 381 -6.57 1.77 -9.06
N LYS A 382 -5.73 2.66 -9.64
CA LYS A 382 -4.55 2.22 -10.39
C LYS A 382 -3.54 1.50 -9.49
N GLY A 383 -3.37 1.99 -8.25
CA GLY A 383 -2.60 1.29 -7.22
C GLY A 383 -3.19 -0.09 -6.90
N LEU A 384 -4.51 -0.19 -6.73
CA LEU A 384 -5.22 -1.45 -6.52
C LEU A 384 -4.95 -2.45 -7.66
N ALA A 385 -5.08 -2.00 -8.91
CA ALA A 385 -4.83 -2.83 -10.10
C ALA A 385 -3.40 -3.39 -10.11
N LYS A 386 -2.39 -2.52 -9.88
CA LYS A 386 -0.98 -2.91 -9.81
C LYS A 386 -0.69 -3.88 -8.67
N ASP A 387 -1.15 -3.58 -7.46
CA ASP A 387 -0.90 -4.39 -6.25
C ASP A 387 -1.50 -5.79 -6.35
N LEU A 388 -2.66 -5.89 -6.98
CA LEU A 388 -3.32 -7.18 -7.22
C LEU A 388 -2.86 -7.85 -8.52
N GLY A 389 -2.19 -7.14 -9.43
CA GLY A 389 -1.86 -7.66 -10.76
C GLY A 389 -3.10 -8.09 -11.54
N VAL A 390 -4.20 -7.33 -11.44
CA VAL A 390 -5.51 -7.62 -12.04
C VAL A 390 -6.01 -6.38 -12.76
N PRO A 391 -6.61 -6.47 -13.97
CA PRO A 391 -7.29 -5.35 -14.60
C PRO A 391 -8.47 -4.87 -13.75
N VAL A 392 -8.62 -3.56 -13.65
CA VAL A 392 -9.75 -2.90 -12.99
C VAL A 392 -10.54 -2.11 -14.03
N LEU A 393 -11.78 -2.51 -14.27
CA LEU A 393 -12.73 -1.80 -15.13
C LEU A 393 -13.61 -0.91 -14.26
N ALA A 394 -13.37 0.39 -14.30
CA ALA A 394 -14.12 1.36 -13.54
C ALA A 394 -15.05 2.16 -14.45
N LEU A 395 -16.32 2.23 -14.07
CA LEU A 395 -17.32 2.96 -14.81
C LEU A 395 -17.37 4.42 -14.36
N SER A 396 -17.54 5.33 -15.32
CA SER A 396 -17.64 6.77 -15.07
C SER A 396 -18.83 7.36 -15.82
N GLN A 397 -19.50 8.32 -15.18
CA GLN A 397 -20.60 9.04 -15.80
C GLN A 397 -20.10 10.38 -16.32
N LEU A 398 -20.30 10.64 -17.63
CA LEU A 398 -19.93 11.91 -18.23
C LEU A 398 -20.92 13.02 -17.84
N SER A 399 -20.38 14.20 -17.47
CA SER A 399 -21.19 15.38 -17.16
C SER A 399 -21.79 16.00 -18.43
N ARG A 400 -22.88 16.79 -18.26
CA ARG A 400 -23.53 17.51 -19.38
C ARG A 400 -22.63 18.54 -20.05
N GLY A 401 -21.61 19.05 -19.37
CA GLY A 401 -20.68 20.07 -19.88
C GLY A 401 -19.77 19.59 -21.01
N VAL A 402 -19.67 18.27 -21.25
CA VAL A 402 -18.88 17.73 -22.37
C VAL A 402 -19.51 18.06 -23.75
N GLU A 403 -20.84 18.21 -23.82
CA GLU A 403 -21.55 18.57 -25.07
C GLU A 403 -21.40 20.06 -25.44
N ALA A 404 -21.07 20.91 -24.46
CA ALA A 404 -20.83 22.32 -24.69
C ALA A 404 -19.43 22.64 -25.26
N ARG A 405 -18.52 21.65 -25.25
CA ARG A 405 -17.23 21.72 -25.92
C ARG A 405 -17.43 21.07 -27.29
N GLY A 406 -17.79 21.89 -28.29
CA GLY A 406 -17.79 21.43 -29.69
C GLY A 406 -16.39 20.94 -30.05
N ASP A 407 -16.32 19.80 -30.75
CA ASP A 407 -15.09 19.27 -31.32
C ASP A 407 -14.42 20.27 -32.25
#